data_6d2a278e93975bbf9bb1297be73be953
#
_entry.id   6d2a278e93975bbf9bb1297be73be953
#
_cell.length_a   1.000
_cell.length_b   1.000
_cell.length_c   1.000
_cell.angle_alpha   90.00
_cell.angle_beta   90.00
_cell.angle_gamma   90.00
#
_symmetry.space_group_name_H-M   'P 1'
#
loop_
_entity.id
_entity.type
_entity.pdbx_description
1 polymer ?
#
loop_
_entity_poly.entity_id
_entity_poly.type
_entity_poly.pdbx_seq_one_letter_code
_entity_poly.pdbx_strand_id
1 'polypeptide(L)'
;MNNKKLQKLDSKKKIGKTELIALMAMMFATIAFSIDAMLPSLPVIAAELSPGKIPQAALILTFFIIGMGIGTFFVGPLSDAYGRKPVVYFGLTIYSVGAVLCWTAPTLELMLTARALQGLGAAGPRVVSTAIIRDLYSGRTMASILSFTMMVFLLVPGVAPIIGILIADAFGWRMIFGAFLLFSIILFIWFASRMHETLDNSDRRSLKWYLIADATHQILYHPTVRLSILVQTLMMIALFSVLIMVQPIFEQTFNKAKSFPYWFGSIAVTSGLSSLLNAFIVEQFGMGRIVL
;
A
#
# COMPACT_ATOMS: atom_id res chain seq x y z
N MET A 1 -6.89 34.21 17.92
CA MET A 1 -7.47 32.98 17.40
C MET A 1 -8.80 32.73 18.13
N ASN A 2 -9.93 32.65 17.41
CA ASN A 2 -11.27 32.85 17.98
C ASN A 2 -11.74 31.60 18.73
N ASN A 3 -12.09 31.71 20.02
CA ASN A 3 -12.56 30.62 20.89
C ASN A 3 -13.75 29.81 20.31
N LYS A 4 -14.56 30.38 19.42
CA LYS A 4 -15.62 29.68 18.70
C LYS A 4 -15.09 28.65 17.68
N LYS A 5 -13.87 28.85 17.15
CA LYS A 5 -13.24 27.90 16.21
C LYS A 5 -12.71 26.67 16.96
N LEU A 6 -12.23 26.85 18.19
CA LEU A 6 -11.79 25.75 19.05
C LEU A 6 -12.96 24.91 19.57
N GLN A 7 -14.09 25.53 19.93
CA GLN A 7 -15.29 24.82 20.38
C GLN A 7 -16.00 24.03 19.28
N LYS A 8 -15.92 24.47 18.00
CA LYS A 8 -16.52 23.76 16.86
C LYS A 8 -15.71 22.53 16.45
N LEU A 9 -14.41 22.50 16.79
CA LEU A 9 -13.54 21.32 16.63
C LEU A 9 -13.75 20.27 17.72
N ASP A 10 -14.23 20.67 18.89
CA ASP A 10 -14.43 19.79 20.04
C ASP A 10 -15.74 18.99 19.98
N SER A 11 -16.71 19.37 19.18
CA SER A 11 -18.02 18.71 19.10
C SER A 11 -18.10 17.52 18.10
N LYS A 12 -17.09 17.32 17.26
CA LYS A 12 -17.00 16.14 16.39
C LYS A 12 -16.25 15.05 17.14
N LYS A 13 -16.87 13.90 17.37
CA LYS A 13 -16.26 12.69 17.97
C LYS A 13 -14.87 12.47 17.38
N LYS A 14 -13.82 12.90 18.09
CA LYS A 14 -12.44 12.71 17.68
C LYS A 14 -12.16 11.22 17.63
N ILE A 15 -11.62 10.74 16.51
CA ILE A 15 -11.12 9.37 16.39
C ILE A 15 -10.01 9.16 17.43
N GLY A 16 -10.04 8.05 18.16
CA GLY A 16 -8.98 7.70 19.12
C GLY A 16 -7.65 7.42 18.41
N LYS A 17 -6.52 7.67 19.09
CA LYS A 17 -5.19 7.42 18.50
C LYS A 17 -5.02 5.98 18.00
N THR A 18 -5.44 5.01 18.78
CA THR A 18 -5.35 3.57 18.42
C THR A 18 -6.20 3.25 17.19
N GLU A 19 -7.44 3.78 17.14
CA GLU A 19 -8.33 3.61 16.01
C GLU A 19 -7.77 4.27 14.74
N LEU A 20 -7.17 5.47 14.88
CA LEU A 20 -6.50 6.14 13.77
C LEU A 20 -5.34 5.31 13.23
N ILE A 21 -4.47 4.79 14.12
CA ILE A 21 -3.35 3.93 13.74
C ILE A 21 -3.86 2.71 12.97
N ALA A 22 -4.90 2.03 13.48
CA ALA A 22 -5.48 0.87 12.83
C ALA A 22 -6.06 1.21 11.45
N LEU A 23 -6.80 2.30 11.33
CA LEU A 23 -7.37 2.76 10.07
C LEU A 23 -6.29 3.12 9.05
N MET A 24 -5.26 3.88 9.46
CA MET A 24 -4.12 4.23 8.59
C MET A 24 -3.33 2.99 8.19
N ALA A 25 -3.11 2.05 9.10
CA ALA A 25 -2.44 0.78 8.81
C ALA A 25 -3.22 -0.06 7.78
N MET A 26 -4.55 -0.11 7.87
CA MET A 26 -5.38 -0.77 6.84
C MET A 26 -5.29 -0.07 5.49
N MET A 27 -5.21 1.26 5.45
CA MET A 27 -4.98 2.02 4.21
C MET A 27 -3.65 1.65 3.56
N PHE A 28 -2.59 1.47 4.33
CA PHE A 28 -1.30 0.95 3.83
C PHE A 28 -1.39 -0.52 3.44
N ALA A 29 -2.08 -1.32 4.24
CA ALA A 29 -2.24 -2.76 4.02
C ALA A 29 -2.94 -3.10 2.69
N THR A 30 -3.73 -2.19 2.14
CA THR A 30 -4.37 -2.35 0.82
C THR A 30 -3.38 -2.80 -0.25
N ILE A 31 -2.16 -2.25 -0.25
CA ILE A 31 -1.11 -2.59 -1.24
C ILE A 31 -0.49 -3.95 -0.94
N ALA A 32 0.01 -4.15 0.28
CA ALA A 32 0.69 -5.39 0.65
C ALA A 32 -0.27 -6.59 0.51
N PHE A 33 -1.51 -6.45 0.98
CA PHE A 33 -2.52 -7.49 0.84
C PHE A 33 -2.78 -7.83 -0.64
N SER A 34 -2.88 -6.82 -1.52
CA SER A 34 -3.11 -7.01 -2.96
C SER A 34 -1.94 -7.68 -3.70
N ILE A 35 -0.74 -7.58 -3.18
CA ILE A 35 0.45 -8.21 -3.76
C ILE A 35 0.63 -9.59 -3.15
N ASP A 36 0.74 -9.66 -1.82
CA ASP A 36 1.24 -10.83 -1.13
C ASP A 36 0.22 -11.98 -1.05
N ALA A 37 -1.08 -11.68 -0.91
CA ALA A 37 -2.12 -12.71 -0.87
C ALA A 37 -2.27 -13.47 -2.20
N MET A 38 -1.85 -12.87 -3.31
CA MET A 38 -1.95 -13.51 -4.63
C MET A 38 -0.71 -14.34 -4.98
N LEU A 39 0.44 -14.10 -4.33
CA LEU A 39 1.71 -14.77 -4.66
C LEU A 39 1.58 -16.30 -4.75
N PRO A 40 0.97 -17.01 -3.78
CA PRO A 40 0.88 -18.47 -3.82
C PRO A 40 0.03 -19.00 -4.99
N SER A 41 -0.88 -18.19 -5.51
CA SER A 41 -1.81 -18.58 -6.57
C SER A 41 -1.30 -18.26 -7.98
N LEU A 42 -0.17 -17.55 -8.11
CA LEU A 42 0.37 -17.15 -9.42
C LEU A 42 0.56 -18.33 -10.40
N PRO A 43 1.07 -19.52 -10.00
CA PRO A 43 1.21 -20.65 -10.91
C PRO A 43 -0.14 -21.13 -11.45
N VAL A 44 -1.17 -21.18 -10.61
CA VAL A 44 -2.53 -21.61 -11.02
C VAL A 44 -3.14 -20.60 -11.97
N ILE A 45 -2.97 -19.31 -11.70
CA ILE A 45 -3.41 -18.23 -12.58
C ILE A 45 -2.69 -18.29 -13.93
N ALA A 46 -1.36 -18.56 -13.91
CA ALA A 46 -0.55 -18.71 -15.10
C ALA A 46 -1.03 -19.89 -15.98
N ALA A 47 -1.30 -21.03 -15.36
CA ALA A 47 -1.78 -22.22 -16.07
C ALA A 47 -3.13 -21.96 -16.78
N GLU A 48 -4.00 -21.16 -16.19
CA GLU A 48 -5.33 -20.86 -16.74
C GLU A 48 -5.31 -19.72 -17.75
N LEU A 49 -4.67 -18.58 -17.44
CA LEU A 49 -4.72 -17.37 -18.26
C LEU A 49 -3.58 -17.23 -19.27
N SER A 50 -2.48 -17.97 -19.10
CA SER A 50 -1.32 -17.94 -20.00
C SER A 50 -0.68 -19.33 -20.18
N PRO A 51 -1.43 -20.33 -20.71
CA PRO A 51 -0.93 -21.68 -20.89
C PRO A 51 0.34 -21.67 -21.78
N GLY A 52 1.40 -22.33 -21.31
CA GLY A 52 2.70 -22.37 -22.02
C GLY A 52 3.59 -21.13 -21.85
N LYS A 53 3.15 -20.08 -21.14
CA LYS A 53 3.90 -18.85 -20.92
C LYS A 53 3.87 -18.43 -19.44
N ILE A 54 4.17 -19.36 -18.55
CA ILE A 54 4.13 -19.18 -17.08
C ILE A 54 4.79 -17.88 -16.58
N PRO A 55 5.95 -17.41 -17.11
CA PRO A 55 6.55 -16.16 -16.66
C PRO A 55 5.68 -14.92 -16.86
N GLN A 56 4.70 -14.96 -17.77
CA GLN A 56 3.80 -13.81 -18.01
C GLN A 56 2.86 -13.54 -16.81
N ALA A 57 2.61 -14.52 -15.95
CA ALA A 57 1.82 -14.28 -14.74
C ALA A 57 2.48 -13.27 -13.77
N ALA A 58 3.81 -13.16 -13.78
CA ALA A 58 4.50 -12.14 -13.00
C ALA A 58 4.13 -10.70 -13.42
N LEU A 59 3.69 -10.52 -14.67
CA LEU A 59 3.20 -9.22 -15.16
C LEU A 59 1.97 -8.74 -14.39
N ILE A 60 1.18 -9.62 -13.80
CA ILE A 60 0.01 -9.29 -12.97
C ILE A 60 0.44 -8.42 -11.78
N LEU A 61 1.58 -8.70 -11.16
CA LEU A 61 2.17 -7.87 -10.09
C LEU A 61 2.75 -6.59 -10.67
N THR A 62 3.47 -6.69 -11.77
CA THR A 62 4.13 -5.56 -12.43
C THR A 62 3.11 -4.48 -12.83
N PHE A 63 2.00 -4.85 -13.45
CA PHE A 63 0.96 -3.90 -13.86
C PHE A 63 0.28 -3.23 -12.67
N PHE A 64 0.07 -3.95 -11.57
CA PHE A 64 -0.42 -3.33 -10.33
C PHE A 64 0.56 -2.26 -9.81
N ILE A 65 1.86 -2.56 -9.80
CA ILE A 65 2.91 -1.64 -9.34
C ILE A 65 3.02 -0.43 -10.25
N ILE A 66 2.92 -0.62 -11.58
CA ILE A 66 2.92 0.49 -12.56
C ILE A 66 1.72 1.40 -12.30
N GLY A 67 0.52 0.84 -12.19
CA GLY A 67 -0.68 1.61 -11.89
C GLY A 67 -0.57 2.40 -10.58
N MET A 68 -0.04 1.75 -9.52
CA MET A 68 0.20 2.39 -8.23
C MET A 68 1.24 3.53 -8.34
N GLY A 69 2.30 3.33 -9.10
CA GLY A 69 3.33 4.35 -9.34
C GLY A 69 2.74 5.58 -10.01
N ILE A 70 1.98 5.39 -11.08
CA ILE A 70 1.26 6.46 -11.78
C ILE A 70 0.30 7.17 -10.81
N GLY A 71 -0.52 6.42 -10.09
CA GLY A 71 -1.47 6.97 -9.12
C GLY A 71 -0.78 7.80 -8.04
N THR A 72 0.34 7.31 -7.50
CA THR A 72 1.10 8.00 -6.45
C THR A 72 1.55 9.39 -6.89
N PHE A 73 1.93 9.57 -8.15
CA PHE A 73 2.35 10.86 -8.68
C PHE A 73 1.22 11.90 -8.66
N PHE A 74 0.00 11.48 -8.98
CA PHE A 74 -1.15 12.40 -9.08
C PHE A 74 -1.92 12.57 -7.76
N VAL A 75 -1.95 11.56 -6.91
CA VAL A 75 -2.77 11.57 -5.68
C VAL A 75 -2.37 12.67 -4.70
N GLY A 76 -1.08 12.98 -4.56
CA GLY A 76 -0.60 14.06 -3.68
C GLY A 76 -1.26 15.40 -4.04
N PRO A 77 -0.98 15.94 -5.23
CA PRO A 77 -1.58 17.19 -5.70
C PRO A 77 -3.12 17.18 -5.70
N LEU A 78 -3.75 16.08 -6.10
CA LEU A 78 -5.21 15.97 -6.08
C LEU A 78 -5.76 16.07 -4.65
N SER A 79 -5.11 15.45 -3.67
CA SER A 79 -5.55 15.49 -2.28
C SER A 79 -5.34 16.87 -1.63
N ASP A 80 -4.35 17.63 -2.08
CA ASP A 80 -4.13 19.01 -1.64
C ASP A 80 -5.14 19.98 -2.28
N ALA A 81 -5.66 19.65 -3.46
CA ALA A 81 -6.62 20.51 -4.17
C ALA A 81 -8.08 20.21 -3.78
N TYR A 82 -8.46 18.94 -3.76
CA TYR A 82 -9.86 18.55 -3.55
C TYR A 82 -10.18 18.14 -2.11
N GLY A 83 -9.15 17.91 -1.28
CA GLY A 83 -9.27 17.41 0.08
C GLY A 83 -8.89 15.95 0.19
N ARG A 84 -8.61 15.52 1.42
CA ARG A 84 -8.14 14.15 1.72
C ARG A 84 -9.22 13.11 1.47
N LYS A 85 -10.40 13.38 2.00
CA LYS A 85 -11.53 12.44 2.02
C LYS A 85 -12.06 12.09 0.62
N PRO A 86 -12.34 13.05 -0.27
CA PRO A 86 -12.77 12.75 -1.64
C PRO A 86 -11.77 11.90 -2.42
N VAL A 87 -10.46 12.15 -2.26
CA VAL A 87 -9.42 11.42 -2.98
C VAL A 87 -9.29 9.98 -2.49
N VAL A 88 -9.45 9.73 -1.18
CA VAL A 88 -9.52 8.36 -0.65
C VAL A 88 -10.74 7.62 -1.19
N TYR A 89 -11.91 8.26 -1.22
CA TYR A 89 -13.11 7.64 -1.78
C TYR A 89 -12.95 7.26 -3.25
N PHE A 90 -12.43 8.19 -4.04
CA PHE A 90 -12.17 7.94 -5.46
C PHE A 90 -11.16 6.80 -5.66
N GLY A 91 -10.07 6.82 -4.89
CA GLY A 91 -9.06 5.76 -4.92
C GLY A 91 -9.64 4.39 -4.57
N LEU A 92 -10.40 4.28 -3.46
CA LEU A 92 -11.02 3.01 -3.05
C LEU A 92 -12.09 2.55 -4.05
N THR A 93 -12.81 3.46 -4.69
CA THR A 93 -13.78 3.11 -5.74
C THR A 93 -13.07 2.55 -6.96
N ILE A 94 -12.01 3.20 -7.46
CA ILE A 94 -11.20 2.69 -8.58
C ILE A 94 -10.59 1.33 -8.23
N TYR A 95 -10.07 1.18 -7.02
CA TYR A 95 -9.52 -0.09 -6.53
C TYR A 95 -10.57 -1.20 -6.55
N SER A 96 -11.79 -0.91 -6.06
CA SER A 96 -12.90 -1.86 -6.03
C SER A 96 -13.34 -2.27 -7.43
N VAL A 97 -13.44 -1.31 -8.36
CA VAL A 97 -13.75 -1.60 -9.78
C VAL A 97 -12.66 -2.49 -10.39
N GLY A 98 -11.38 -2.16 -10.15
CA GLY A 98 -10.26 -2.99 -10.58
C GLY A 98 -10.32 -4.41 -10.00
N ALA A 99 -10.69 -4.56 -8.72
CA ALA A 99 -10.86 -5.87 -8.09
C ALA A 99 -11.98 -6.70 -8.75
N VAL A 100 -13.13 -6.09 -9.04
CA VAL A 100 -14.24 -6.75 -9.76
C VAL A 100 -13.81 -7.18 -11.18
N LEU A 101 -13.13 -6.32 -11.91
CA LEU A 101 -12.62 -6.65 -13.23
C LEU A 101 -11.60 -7.80 -13.19
N CYS A 102 -10.71 -7.82 -12.20
CA CYS A 102 -9.79 -8.95 -12.01
C CYS A 102 -10.52 -10.25 -11.67
N TRP A 103 -11.56 -10.17 -10.82
CA TRP A 103 -12.37 -11.34 -10.46
C TRP A 103 -13.02 -12.00 -11.66
N THR A 104 -13.52 -11.19 -12.59
CA THR A 104 -14.25 -11.65 -13.78
C THR A 104 -13.37 -11.80 -15.03
N ALA A 105 -12.06 -11.53 -14.93
CA ALA A 105 -11.16 -11.53 -16.08
C ALA A 105 -11.07 -12.92 -16.78
N PRO A 106 -11.47 -13.05 -18.04
CA PRO A 106 -11.35 -14.29 -18.80
C PRO A 106 -10.00 -14.42 -19.52
N THR A 107 -9.24 -13.33 -19.67
CA THR A 107 -7.95 -13.30 -20.37
C THR A 107 -6.87 -12.60 -19.54
N LEU A 108 -5.61 -12.90 -19.85
CA LEU A 108 -4.48 -12.26 -19.18
C LEU A 108 -4.46 -10.74 -19.44
N GLU A 109 -4.75 -10.30 -20.66
CA GLU A 109 -4.72 -8.88 -21.04
C GLU A 109 -5.72 -8.07 -20.22
N LEU A 110 -6.94 -8.58 -20.04
CA LEU A 110 -7.93 -7.93 -19.19
C LEU A 110 -7.48 -7.93 -17.74
N MET A 111 -6.91 -9.04 -17.26
CA MET A 111 -6.33 -9.12 -15.91
C MET A 111 -5.25 -8.05 -15.71
N LEU A 112 -4.32 -7.87 -16.67
CA LEU A 112 -3.24 -6.89 -16.58
C LEU A 112 -3.77 -5.45 -16.52
N THR A 113 -4.73 -5.11 -17.40
CA THR A 113 -5.33 -3.78 -17.39
C THR A 113 -6.14 -3.51 -16.12
N ALA A 114 -6.89 -4.50 -15.64
CA ALA A 114 -7.63 -4.43 -14.39
C ALA A 114 -6.68 -4.26 -13.17
N ARG A 115 -5.54 -4.93 -13.17
CA ARG A 115 -4.51 -4.79 -12.13
C ARG A 115 -3.86 -3.41 -12.14
N ALA A 116 -3.58 -2.84 -13.33
CA ALA A 116 -3.09 -1.46 -13.43
C ALA A 116 -4.11 -0.47 -12.85
N LEU A 117 -5.40 -0.63 -13.18
CA LEU A 117 -6.48 0.18 -12.62
C LEU A 117 -6.58 0.01 -11.10
N GLN A 118 -6.52 -1.22 -10.59
CA GLN A 118 -6.55 -1.52 -9.17
C GLN A 118 -5.36 -0.88 -8.43
N GLY A 119 -4.15 -0.95 -9.01
CA GLY A 119 -2.95 -0.30 -8.49
C GLY A 119 -3.09 1.22 -8.42
N LEU A 120 -3.60 1.84 -9.47
CA LEU A 120 -3.89 3.28 -9.52
C LEU A 120 -4.83 3.69 -8.38
N GLY A 121 -5.88 2.92 -8.13
CA GLY A 121 -6.79 3.15 -7.01
C GLY A 121 -6.13 2.99 -5.63
N ALA A 122 -5.25 2.01 -5.47
CA ALA A 122 -4.53 1.75 -4.21
C ALA A 122 -3.61 2.91 -3.77
N ALA A 123 -3.15 3.72 -4.70
CA ALA A 123 -2.34 4.90 -4.42
C ALA A 123 -3.07 5.93 -3.54
N GLY A 124 -4.40 6.08 -3.71
CA GLY A 124 -5.23 7.00 -2.94
C GLY A 124 -5.10 6.80 -1.43
N PRO A 125 -5.56 5.68 -0.88
CA PRO A 125 -5.44 5.40 0.54
C PRO A 125 -4.00 5.48 1.04
N ARG A 126 -3.02 4.94 0.31
CA ARG A 126 -1.62 4.92 0.73
C ARG A 126 -1.03 6.31 0.93
N VAL A 127 -1.14 7.18 -0.07
CA VAL A 127 -0.53 8.51 -0.04
C VAL A 127 -1.25 9.40 0.97
N VAL A 128 -2.58 9.37 0.92
CA VAL A 128 -3.41 10.26 1.73
C VAL A 128 -3.35 9.90 3.22
N SER A 129 -3.17 8.64 3.60
CA SER A 129 -2.99 8.26 5.00
C SER A 129 -1.83 8.98 5.68
N THR A 130 -0.70 9.10 4.99
CA THR A 130 0.46 9.86 5.50
C THR A 130 0.14 11.36 5.62
N ALA A 131 -0.60 11.92 4.66
CA ALA A 131 -1.02 13.32 4.70
C ALA A 131 -1.97 13.57 5.88
N ILE A 132 -2.96 12.71 6.11
CA ILE A 132 -3.89 12.80 7.25
C ILE A 132 -3.14 12.79 8.59
N ILE A 133 -2.15 11.90 8.75
CA ILE A 133 -1.36 11.86 9.98
C ILE A 133 -0.62 13.19 10.19
N ARG A 134 -0.06 13.78 9.12
CA ARG A 134 0.62 15.08 9.17
C ARG A 134 -0.32 16.27 9.41
N ASP A 135 -1.54 16.19 8.90
CA ASP A 135 -2.56 17.22 9.12
C ASP A 135 -3.03 17.26 10.59
N LEU A 136 -3.08 16.09 11.24
CA LEU A 136 -3.61 15.93 12.61
C LEU A 136 -2.55 16.03 13.70
N TYR A 137 -1.29 15.67 13.40
CA TYR A 137 -0.23 15.56 14.39
C TYR A 137 1.09 16.13 13.87
N SER A 138 1.94 16.59 14.81
CA SER A 138 3.27 17.10 14.52
C SER A 138 4.32 16.55 15.48
N GLY A 139 5.60 16.71 15.15
CA GLY A 139 6.73 16.35 15.99
C GLY A 139 6.76 14.88 16.42
N ARG A 140 7.06 14.62 17.68
CA ARG A 140 7.23 13.26 18.22
C ARG A 140 5.97 12.40 18.12
N THR A 141 4.79 13.00 18.32
CA THR A 141 3.50 12.27 18.23
C THR A 141 3.25 11.78 16.81
N MET A 142 3.52 12.61 15.80
CA MET A 142 3.41 12.21 14.39
C MET A 142 4.35 11.06 14.07
N ALA A 143 5.62 11.16 14.49
CA ALA A 143 6.62 10.10 14.28
C ALA A 143 6.18 8.78 14.92
N SER A 144 5.68 8.81 16.16
CA SER A 144 5.17 7.64 16.87
C SER A 144 4.00 6.98 16.12
N ILE A 145 3.00 7.76 15.69
CA ILE A 145 1.84 7.22 14.96
C ILE A 145 2.29 6.58 13.63
N LEU A 146 3.18 7.24 12.87
CA LEU A 146 3.73 6.68 11.63
C LEU A 146 4.49 5.37 11.89
N SER A 147 5.31 5.31 12.94
CA SER A 147 6.05 4.09 13.29
C SER A 147 5.13 2.93 13.63
N PHE A 148 4.09 3.15 14.45
CA PHE A 148 3.10 2.11 14.75
C PHE A 148 2.31 1.69 13.52
N THR A 149 1.94 2.64 12.66
CA THR A 149 1.26 2.34 11.39
C THR A 149 2.13 1.46 10.49
N MET A 150 3.42 1.78 10.37
CA MET A 150 4.38 0.99 9.60
C MET A 150 4.64 -0.38 10.21
N MET A 151 4.70 -0.48 11.55
CA MET A 151 4.84 -1.76 12.23
C MET A 151 3.67 -2.71 11.89
N VAL A 152 2.43 -2.22 11.98
CA VAL A 152 1.26 -3.03 11.62
C VAL A 152 1.29 -3.41 10.14
N PHE A 153 1.67 -2.48 9.27
CA PHE A 153 1.83 -2.74 7.84
C PHE A 153 2.84 -3.85 7.55
N LEU A 154 3.98 -3.88 8.25
CA LEU A 154 5.01 -4.91 8.07
C LEU A 154 4.57 -6.33 8.46
N LEU A 155 3.49 -6.47 9.25
CA LEU A 155 2.92 -7.79 9.58
C LEU A 155 2.06 -8.34 8.44
N VAL A 156 1.55 -7.49 7.55
CA VAL A 156 0.65 -7.90 6.46
C VAL A 156 1.30 -8.93 5.52
N PRO A 157 2.53 -8.74 5.02
CA PRO A 157 3.20 -9.74 4.21
C PRO A 157 3.35 -11.11 4.88
N GLY A 158 3.40 -11.15 6.21
CA GLY A 158 3.46 -12.40 6.96
C GLY A 158 2.15 -13.19 6.96
N VAL A 159 1.03 -12.50 6.90
CA VAL A 159 -0.31 -13.08 7.03
C VAL A 159 -1.02 -13.21 5.68
N ALA A 160 -0.79 -12.27 4.78
CA ALA A 160 -1.50 -12.18 3.50
C ALA A 160 -1.38 -13.44 2.62
N PRO A 161 -0.20 -14.05 2.42
CA PRO A 161 -0.09 -15.27 1.62
C PRO A 161 -0.86 -16.45 2.22
N ILE A 162 -0.90 -16.55 3.56
CA ILE A 162 -1.65 -17.59 4.26
C ILE A 162 -3.15 -17.43 4.01
N ILE A 163 -3.66 -16.21 4.14
CA ILE A 163 -5.06 -15.89 3.82
C ILE A 163 -5.32 -16.19 2.34
N GLY A 164 -4.41 -15.80 1.46
CA GLY A 164 -4.54 -16.03 0.02
C GLY A 164 -4.68 -17.49 -0.35
N ILE A 165 -3.83 -18.37 0.20
CA ILE A 165 -3.91 -19.82 -0.09
C ILE A 165 -5.18 -20.44 0.50
N LEU A 166 -5.58 -20.07 1.71
CA LEU A 166 -6.82 -20.55 2.32
C LEU A 166 -8.04 -20.20 1.48
N ILE A 167 -8.09 -18.99 0.94
CA ILE A 167 -9.19 -18.55 0.05
C ILE A 167 -9.12 -19.32 -1.28
N ALA A 168 -7.92 -19.47 -1.85
CA ALA A 168 -7.74 -20.14 -3.13
C ALA A 168 -8.09 -21.63 -3.06
N ASP A 169 -7.72 -22.30 -1.99
CA ASP A 169 -8.02 -23.73 -1.78
C ASP A 169 -9.53 -23.97 -1.54
N ALA A 170 -10.20 -23.05 -0.83
CA ALA A 170 -11.61 -23.21 -0.50
C ALA A 170 -12.56 -22.79 -1.64
N PHE A 171 -12.23 -21.72 -2.36
CA PHE A 171 -13.16 -21.05 -3.28
C PHE A 171 -12.56 -20.76 -4.67
N GLY A 172 -11.30 -21.17 -4.90
CA GLY A 172 -10.56 -20.85 -6.12
C GLY A 172 -9.87 -19.49 -6.08
N TRP A 173 -8.84 -19.32 -6.91
CA TRP A 173 -7.97 -18.15 -6.91
C TRP A 173 -8.69 -16.82 -7.23
N ARG A 174 -9.76 -16.88 -8.03
CA ARG A 174 -10.56 -15.68 -8.37
C ARG A 174 -11.16 -15.02 -7.13
N MET A 175 -11.52 -15.80 -6.10
CA MET A 175 -12.09 -15.28 -4.87
C MET A 175 -11.10 -14.44 -4.04
N ILE A 176 -9.80 -14.51 -4.32
CA ILE A 176 -8.81 -13.59 -3.73
C ILE A 176 -9.17 -12.13 -4.09
N PHE A 177 -9.60 -11.88 -5.33
CA PHE A 177 -10.07 -10.56 -5.74
C PHE A 177 -11.40 -10.17 -5.11
N GLY A 178 -12.26 -11.14 -4.84
CA GLY A 178 -13.46 -10.95 -4.00
C GLY A 178 -13.11 -10.53 -2.57
N ALA A 179 -12.07 -11.11 -1.99
CA ALA A 179 -11.55 -10.70 -0.69
C ALA A 179 -10.94 -9.28 -0.72
N PHE A 180 -10.27 -8.89 -1.80
CA PHE A 180 -9.78 -7.50 -1.98
C PHE A 180 -10.93 -6.50 -2.08
N LEU A 181 -11.99 -6.86 -2.80
CA LEU A 181 -13.22 -6.05 -2.86
C LEU A 181 -13.85 -5.89 -1.47
N LEU A 182 -14.05 -6.99 -0.74
CA LEU A 182 -14.60 -6.96 0.61
C LEU A 182 -13.75 -6.10 1.55
N PHE A 183 -12.43 -6.26 1.51
CA PHE A 183 -11.49 -5.47 2.30
C PHE A 183 -11.63 -3.97 1.98
N SER A 184 -11.71 -3.61 0.70
CA SER A 184 -11.86 -2.20 0.30
C SER A 184 -13.21 -1.61 0.71
N ILE A 185 -14.30 -2.38 0.66
CA ILE A 185 -15.62 -1.95 1.12
C ILE A 185 -15.61 -1.71 2.65
N ILE A 186 -15.04 -2.64 3.42
CA ILE A 186 -14.90 -2.48 4.88
C ILE A 186 -14.09 -1.21 5.19
N LEU A 187 -12.96 -1.02 4.51
CA LEU A 187 -12.11 0.15 4.67
C LEU A 187 -12.85 1.44 4.28
N PHE A 188 -13.60 1.41 3.17
CA PHE A 188 -14.38 2.55 2.71
C PHE A 188 -15.44 2.95 3.76
N ILE A 189 -16.22 1.99 4.26
CA ILE A 189 -17.28 2.23 5.25
C ILE A 189 -16.66 2.76 6.57
N TRP A 190 -15.57 2.13 7.03
CA TRP A 190 -14.90 2.56 8.25
C TRP A 190 -14.34 3.97 8.11
N PHE A 191 -13.61 4.23 7.02
CA PHE A 191 -13.07 5.57 6.74
C PHE A 191 -14.20 6.62 6.60
N ALA A 192 -15.28 6.29 5.89
CA ALA A 192 -16.42 7.19 5.69
C ALA A 192 -17.11 7.57 7.02
N SER A 193 -17.28 6.60 7.90
CA SER A 193 -18.00 6.77 9.17
C SER A 193 -17.18 7.47 10.25
N ARG A 194 -15.85 7.29 10.24
CA ARG A 194 -14.97 7.74 11.35
C ARG A 194 -14.10 8.94 11.01
N MET A 195 -13.68 9.07 9.75
CA MET A 195 -12.81 10.17 9.34
C MET A 195 -13.61 11.39 8.88
N HIS A 196 -13.19 12.55 9.36
CA HIS A 196 -13.63 13.84 8.85
C HIS A 196 -12.59 14.37 7.87
N GLU A 197 -12.96 15.37 7.04
CA GLU A 197 -11.99 16.06 6.23
C GLU A 197 -10.97 16.78 7.14
N THR A 198 -9.68 16.52 6.88
CA THR A 198 -8.59 17.07 7.69
C THR A 198 -7.99 18.31 7.08
N LEU A 199 -8.19 18.54 5.78
CA LEU A 199 -7.72 19.73 5.07
C LEU A 199 -8.79 20.80 5.03
N ASP A 200 -8.57 21.91 5.72
CA ASP A 200 -9.48 23.06 5.67
C ASP A 200 -9.57 23.63 4.24
N ASN A 201 -10.75 24.14 3.86
CA ASN A 201 -10.96 24.72 2.54
C ASN A 201 -10.03 25.92 2.24
N SER A 202 -9.61 26.64 3.29
CA SER A 202 -8.63 27.74 3.19
C SER A 202 -7.22 27.29 2.86
N ASP A 203 -6.89 26.03 3.17
CA ASP A 203 -5.54 25.48 3.00
C ASP A 203 -5.41 24.67 1.71
N ARG A 204 -6.53 24.53 0.97
CA ARG A 204 -6.53 23.85 -0.33
C ARG A 204 -5.73 24.64 -1.36
N ARG A 205 -4.87 23.92 -2.06
CA ARG A 205 -4.06 24.49 -3.14
C ARG A 205 -4.78 24.35 -4.47
N SER A 206 -4.80 25.41 -5.28
CA SER A 206 -5.34 25.29 -6.64
C SER A 206 -4.48 24.31 -7.46
N LEU A 207 -5.15 23.37 -8.14
CA LEU A 207 -4.49 22.40 -9.02
C LEU A 207 -4.01 23.12 -10.29
N LYS A 208 -2.76 23.57 -10.27
CA LYS A 208 -2.13 24.22 -11.42
C LYS A 208 -1.02 23.31 -11.95
N TRP A 209 -1.28 22.64 -13.04
CA TRP A 209 -0.39 21.65 -13.62
C TRP A 209 1.02 22.17 -13.92
N TYR A 210 1.14 23.44 -14.29
CA TYR A 210 2.44 24.07 -14.54
C TYR A 210 3.29 24.16 -13.26
N LEU A 211 2.68 24.41 -12.08
CA LEU A 211 3.40 24.42 -10.80
C LEU A 211 3.88 23.02 -10.39
N ILE A 212 3.06 22.00 -10.67
CA ILE A 212 3.42 20.62 -10.40
C ILE A 212 4.58 20.20 -11.32
N ALA A 213 4.50 20.54 -12.60
CA ALA A 213 5.55 20.26 -13.56
C ALA A 213 6.87 20.98 -13.19
N ASP A 214 6.79 22.26 -12.81
CA ASP A 214 7.94 23.05 -12.39
C ASP A 214 8.58 22.48 -11.11
N ALA A 215 7.77 22.20 -10.09
CA ALA A 215 8.27 21.57 -8.86
C ALA A 215 8.90 20.19 -9.14
N THR A 216 8.28 19.38 -10.00
CA THR A 216 8.83 18.08 -10.40
C THR A 216 10.17 18.25 -11.13
N HIS A 217 10.25 19.22 -12.03
CA HIS A 217 11.48 19.54 -12.74
C HIS A 217 12.59 19.95 -11.75
N GLN A 218 12.32 20.89 -10.84
CA GLN A 218 13.29 21.33 -9.84
C GLN A 218 13.78 20.17 -8.97
N ILE A 219 12.87 19.30 -8.51
CA ILE A 219 13.21 18.13 -7.69
C ILE A 219 14.09 17.14 -8.48
N LEU A 220 13.73 16.84 -9.72
CA LEU A 220 14.47 15.88 -10.56
C LEU A 220 15.85 16.40 -10.99
N TYR A 221 16.04 17.72 -11.06
CA TYR A 221 17.35 18.31 -11.39
C TYR A 221 18.26 18.46 -10.16
N HIS A 222 17.75 18.34 -8.94
CA HIS A 222 18.57 18.40 -7.74
C HIS A 222 19.47 17.16 -7.61
N PRO A 223 20.81 17.27 -7.56
CA PRO A 223 21.72 16.12 -7.66
C PRO A 223 21.53 15.11 -6.52
N THR A 224 21.31 15.57 -5.29
CA THR A 224 21.07 14.69 -4.14
C THR A 224 19.75 13.90 -4.29
N VAL A 225 18.71 14.54 -4.85
CA VAL A 225 17.41 13.87 -5.09
C VAL A 225 17.54 12.82 -6.18
N ARG A 226 18.25 13.13 -7.27
CA ARG A 226 18.53 12.15 -8.34
C ARG A 226 19.26 10.93 -7.82
N LEU A 227 20.29 11.12 -7.00
CA LEU A 227 21.02 10.01 -6.39
C LEU A 227 20.11 9.19 -5.47
N SER A 228 19.30 9.86 -4.65
CA SER A 228 18.34 9.18 -3.77
C SER A 228 17.30 8.36 -4.55
N ILE A 229 16.78 8.92 -5.65
CA ILE A 229 15.85 8.21 -6.55
C ILE A 229 16.55 6.99 -7.16
N LEU A 230 17.79 7.14 -7.65
CA LEU A 230 18.53 6.03 -8.23
C LEU A 230 18.74 4.90 -7.23
N VAL A 231 19.24 5.21 -6.03
CA VAL A 231 19.47 4.23 -4.96
C VAL A 231 18.15 3.54 -4.60
N GLN A 232 17.08 4.31 -4.38
CA GLN A 232 15.78 3.77 -4.04
C GLN A 232 15.22 2.87 -5.16
N THR A 233 15.42 3.26 -6.41
CA THR A 233 15.00 2.46 -7.58
C THR A 233 15.74 1.13 -7.62
N LEU A 234 17.07 1.13 -7.45
CA LEU A 234 17.86 -0.10 -7.40
C LEU A 234 17.46 -1.02 -6.26
N MET A 235 17.20 -0.47 -5.07
CA MET A 235 16.70 -1.24 -3.92
C MET A 235 15.32 -1.85 -4.21
N MET A 236 14.41 -1.10 -4.86
CA MET A 236 13.09 -1.61 -5.23
C MET A 236 13.17 -2.68 -6.31
N ILE A 237 14.04 -2.54 -7.30
CA ILE A 237 14.29 -3.56 -8.31
C ILE A 237 14.76 -4.85 -7.63
N ALA A 238 15.73 -4.79 -6.73
CA ALA A 238 16.20 -5.95 -5.99
C ALA A 238 15.07 -6.60 -5.16
N LEU A 239 14.32 -5.81 -4.41
CA LEU A 239 13.21 -6.29 -3.58
C LEU A 239 12.14 -7.01 -4.42
N PHE A 240 11.65 -6.37 -5.48
CA PHE A 240 10.60 -6.96 -6.31
C PHE A 240 11.09 -8.15 -7.14
N SER A 241 12.37 -8.18 -7.55
CA SER A 241 12.98 -9.35 -8.18
C SER A 241 12.93 -10.55 -7.24
N VAL A 242 13.30 -10.37 -5.97
CA VAL A 242 13.21 -11.44 -4.96
C VAL A 242 11.76 -11.86 -4.74
N LEU A 243 10.83 -10.91 -4.57
CA LEU A 243 9.41 -11.20 -4.35
C LEU A 243 8.79 -12.02 -5.48
N ILE A 244 9.12 -11.69 -6.74
CA ILE A 244 8.60 -12.41 -7.91
C ILE A 244 9.22 -13.80 -8.03
N MET A 245 10.50 -13.95 -7.69
CA MET A 245 11.24 -15.20 -7.89
C MET A 245 11.13 -16.18 -6.70
N VAL A 246 10.79 -15.68 -5.51
CA VAL A 246 10.82 -16.52 -4.29
C VAL A 246 9.90 -17.72 -4.40
N GLN A 247 8.69 -17.56 -4.91
CA GLN A 247 7.75 -18.68 -5.06
C GLN A 247 8.19 -19.69 -6.12
N PRO A 248 8.54 -19.32 -7.37
CA PRO A 248 9.14 -20.25 -8.33
C PRO A 248 10.35 -21.03 -7.80
N ILE A 249 11.21 -20.40 -7.01
CA ILE A 249 12.35 -21.06 -6.37
C ILE A 249 11.88 -22.13 -5.38
N PHE A 250 10.90 -21.81 -4.51
CA PHE A 250 10.34 -22.79 -3.57
C PHE A 250 9.67 -23.96 -4.28
N GLU A 251 9.00 -23.72 -5.40
CA GLU A 251 8.32 -24.73 -6.18
C GLU A 251 9.31 -25.59 -6.99
N GLN A 252 10.15 -24.98 -7.83
CA GLN A 252 10.97 -25.68 -8.81
C GLN A 252 12.28 -26.22 -8.22
N THR A 253 12.90 -25.49 -7.28
CA THR A 253 14.21 -25.87 -6.73
C THR A 253 14.06 -26.73 -5.47
N PHE A 254 13.15 -26.37 -4.57
CA PHE A 254 12.99 -27.04 -3.29
C PHE A 254 11.82 -28.04 -3.26
N ASN A 255 10.95 -28.05 -4.26
CA ASN A 255 9.71 -28.85 -4.31
C ASN A 255 8.82 -28.63 -3.07
N LYS A 256 8.75 -27.40 -2.58
CA LYS A 256 8.06 -26.99 -1.35
C LYS A 256 6.98 -25.93 -1.58
N ALA A 257 6.27 -25.97 -2.70
CA ALA A 257 5.21 -25.01 -3.03
C ALA A 257 4.16 -24.87 -1.90
N LYS A 258 3.70 -25.99 -1.34
CA LYS A 258 2.68 -26.00 -0.27
C LYS A 258 3.13 -25.34 1.04
N SER A 259 4.42 -25.38 1.35
CA SER A 259 4.95 -24.78 2.58
C SER A 259 5.45 -23.35 2.41
N PHE A 260 5.52 -22.84 1.17
CA PHE A 260 5.98 -21.48 0.86
C PHE A 260 5.30 -20.39 1.70
N PRO A 261 3.96 -20.33 1.86
CA PRO A 261 3.31 -19.27 2.62
C PRO A 261 3.76 -19.19 4.08
N TYR A 262 4.04 -20.36 4.69
CA TYR A 262 4.50 -20.43 6.09
C TYR A 262 5.95 -19.93 6.23
N TRP A 263 6.82 -20.29 5.28
CA TRP A 263 8.19 -19.79 5.25
C TRP A 263 8.23 -18.28 5.01
N PHE A 264 7.48 -17.80 4.04
CA PHE A 264 7.39 -16.38 3.74
C PHE A 264 6.82 -15.60 4.94
N GLY A 265 5.77 -16.12 5.56
CA GLY A 265 5.19 -15.56 6.77
C GLY A 265 6.17 -15.49 7.95
N SER A 266 6.95 -16.58 8.18
CA SER A 266 7.95 -16.60 9.25
C SER A 266 9.06 -15.57 9.05
N ILE A 267 9.53 -15.38 7.81
CA ILE A 267 10.52 -14.36 7.45
C ILE A 267 9.95 -12.96 7.71
N ALA A 268 8.70 -12.70 7.31
CA ALA A 268 8.05 -11.41 7.51
C ALA A 268 7.88 -11.09 9.01
N VAL A 269 7.46 -12.07 9.82
CA VAL A 269 7.35 -11.91 11.29
C VAL A 269 8.72 -11.63 11.91
N THR A 270 9.74 -12.38 11.53
CA THR A 270 11.12 -12.18 12.01
C THR A 270 11.65 -10.81 11.64
N SER A 271 11.38 -10.34 10.41
CA SER A 271 11.75 -8.99 9.96
C SER A 271 11.01 -7.89 10.77
N GLY A 272 9.73 -8.10 11.07
CA GLY A 272 8.95 -7.21 11.93
C GLY A 272 9.53 -7.12 13.35
N LEU A 273 9.88 -8.26 13.94
CA LEU A 273 10.54 -8.32 15.26
C LEU A 273 11.92 -7.63 15.24
N SER A 274 12.69 -7.84 14.18
CA SER A 274 13.99 -7.16 14.00
C SER A 274 13.83 -5.65 13.92
N SER A 275 12.79 -5.13 13.27
CA SER A 275 12.48 -3.71 13.22
C SER A 275 12.14 -3.14 14.61
N LEU A 276 11.38 -3.89 15.43
CA LEU A 276 11.10 -3.52 16.81
C LEU A 276 12.38 -3.47 17.66
N LEU A 277 13.20 -4.52 17.57
CA LEU A 277 14.49 -4.57 18.25
C LEU A 277 15.37 -3.38 17.85
N ASN A 278 15.45 -3.08 16.56
CA ASN A 278 16.21 -1.93 16.05
C ASN A 278 15.69 -0.61 16.63
N ALA A 279 14.37 -0.42 16.75
CA ALA A 279 13.80 0.79 17.34
C ALA A 279 14.25 0.97 18.82
N PHE A 280 14.23 -0.11 19.61
CA PHE A 280 14.72 -0.08 21.00
C PHE A 280 16.22 0.20 21.10
N ILE A 281 17.02 -0.43 20.22
CA ILE A 281 18.47 -0.28 20.22
C ILE A 281 18.88 1.13 19.78
N VAL A 282 18.20 1.71 18.78
CA VAL A 282 18.44 3.09 18.30
C VAL A 282 18.16 4.11 19.40
N GLU A 283 17.12 3.92 20.21
CA GLU A 283 16.82 4.81 21.33
C GLU A 283 17.92 4.77 22.40
N GLN A 284 18.53 3.60 22.64
CA GLN A 284 19.55 3.43 23.67
C GLN A 284 20.98 3.82 23.23
N PHE A 285 21.35 3.48 22.00
CA PHE A 285 22.75 3.58 21.53
C PHE A 285 22.98 4.68 20.47
N GLY A 286 21.89 5.25 19.91
CA GLY A 286 21.93 6.26 18.87
C GLY A 286 22.26 5.68 17.49
N MET A 287 21.77 6.36 16.44
CA MET A 287 21.89 5.90 15.04
C MET A 287 23.34 5.71 14.59
N GLY A 288 24.27 6.56 15.04
CA GLY A 288 25.66 6.54 14.60
C GLY A 288 26.47 5.30 15.01
N ARG A 289 26.03 4.58 16.07
CA ARG A 289 26.70 3.35 16.52
C ARG A 289 26.14 2.07 15.91
N ILE A 290 24.99 2.15 15.27
CA ILE A 290 24.31 0.99 14.68
C ILE A 290 24.64 0.83 13.20
N VAL A 291 25.03 1.93 12.53
CA VAL A 291 25.35 1.95 11.09
C VAL A 291 26.85 1.68 10.84
N LEU A 292 27.70 1.71 11.87
CA LEU A 292 29.10 1.30 11.83
C LEU A 292 29.25 -0.17 12.23
#